data_30aaaadf5d83f7041290695afd722d31
#
_entry.id   30aaaadf5d83f7041290695afd722d31
#
_cell.length_a   1.000
_cell.length_b   1.000
_cell.length_c   1.000
_cell.angle_alpha   90.00
_cell.angle_beta   90.00
_cell.angle_gamma   90.00
#
_symmetry.space_group_name_H-M   'P 1'
#
loop_
_entity.id
_entity.type
_entity.pdbx_description
1 polymer ?
#
loop_
_entity_poly.entity_id
_entity_poly.type
_entity_poly.pdbx_seq_one_letter_code
_entity_poly.pdbx_strand_id
1 'polypeptide(L)'
;YKYSFMEVKVSMSYLDDEKYSVKNVSGNELVVDMYARDKKENLSPMELLLSAVTTCAAVEVVSMIKKRRRDFKDIKAESSGVRADTHPMYYKEINIKYIIHSDDLKENEADRFIGLALTKYCSVGSSIRKDTKVNHSFEIIR
;
A
#
# COMPACT_ATOMS: atom_id res chain seq x y z
N TYR A 1 -1.63 -20.15 -21.08
CA TYR A 1 -2.33 -18.88 -21.15
C TYR A 1 -2.98 -18.51 -19.81
N LYS A 2 -3.72 -19.43 -19.21
CA LYS A 2 -4.37 -19.20 -17.92
C LYS A 2 -3.33 -18.85 -16.84
N TYR A 3 -2.17 -19.46 -16.88
CA TYR A 3 -1.10 -19.23 -15.92
C TYR A 3 -0.40 -17.89 -16.12
N SER A 4 -0.43 -17.32 -17.33
CA SER A 4 0.20 -16.03 -17.58
C SER A 4 -0.51 -14.88 -16.87
N PHE A 5 -1.81 -15.02 -16.53
CA PHE A 5 -2.51 -14.04 -15.70
C PHE A 5 -2.07 -14.10 -14.24
N MET A 6 -1.63 -15.25 -13.79
CA MET A 6 -1.22 -15.48 -12.39
C MET A 6 0.25 -15.22 -12.19
N GLU A 7 0.99 -15.07 -13.27
CA GLU A 7 2.41 -14.77 -13.20
C GLU A 7 2.65 -13.28 -13.40
N VAL A 8 3.31 -12.67 -12.40
CA VAL A 8 3.68 -11.26 -12.44
C VAL A 8 5.20 -11.20 -12.54
N LYS A 9 5.70 -10.38 -13.47
CA LYS A 9 7.13 -10.25 -13.72
C LYS A 9 7.58 -8.81 -13.59
N VAL A 10 8.72 -8.63 -12.94
CA VAL A 10 9.45 -7.37 -12.95
C VAL A 10 10.90 -7.65 -13.27
N SER A 11 11.57 -6.69 -13.88
CA SER A 11 13.02 -6.74 -14.09
C SER A 11 13.67 -5.62 -13.30
N MET A 12 14.90 -5.84 -12.90
CA MET A 12 15.67 -4.88 -12.10
C MET A 12 17.04 -4.70 -12.72
N SER A 13 17.51 -3.47 -12.75
CA SER A 13 18.87 -3.14 -13.18
C SER A 13 19.53 -2.23 -12.16
N TYR A 14 20.80 -2.52 -11.87
CA TYR A 14 21.62 -1.61 -11.09
C TYR A 14 21.98 -0.40 -11.96
N LEU A 15 21.78 0.79 -11.45
CA LEU A 15 22.13 2.03 -12.18
C LEU A 15 23.51 2.51 -11.78
N ASP A 16 23.66 3.02 -10.60
CA ASP A 16 24.92 3.40 -10.01
C ASP A 16 24.74 3.59 -8.50
N ASP A 17 25.85 3.58 -7.77
CA ASP A 17 25.88 3.86 -6.33
C ASP A 17 24.83 3.03 -5.57
N GLU A 18 23.82 3.69 -4.99
CA GLU A 18 22.75 3.06 -4.22
C GLU A 18 21.42 3.04 -4.99
N LYS A 19 21.47 3.17 -6.33
CA LYS A 19 20.27 3.30 -7.17
C LYS A 19 20.02 2.08 -8.03
N TYR A 20 18.75 1.71 -8.13
CA TYR A 20 18.28 0.59 -8.94
C TYR A 20 17.04 1.00 -9.73
N SER A 21 16.88 0.44 -10.91
CA SER A 21 15.67 0.65 -11.72
C SER A 21 14.86 -0.63 -11.74
N VAL A 22 13.55 -0.50 -11.64
CA VAL A 22 12.62 -1.63 -11.72
C VAL A 22 11.60 -1.34 -12.81
N LYS A 23 11.31 -2.34 -13.64
CA LYS A 23 10.32 -2.25 -14.72
C LYS A 23 9.34 -3.40 -14.64
N ASN A 24 8.08 -3.13 -14.98
CA ASN A 24 7.11 -4.19 -15.19
C ASN A 24 7.11 -4.62 -16.67
N VAL A 25 6.28 -5.60 -17.01
CA VAL A 25 6.19 -6.12 -18.39
C VAL A 25 5.70 -5.05 -19.36
N SER A 26 4.88 -4.11 -18.90
CA SER A 26 4.34 -3.03 -19.73
C SER A 26 5.33 -1.90 -19.97
N GLY A 27 6.52 -1.96 -19.39
CA GLY A 27 7.57 -0.96 -19.57
C GLY A 27 7.50 0.21 -18.60
N ASN A 28 6.60 0.19 -17.61
CA ASN A 28 6.59 1.22 -16.58
C ASN A 28 7.80 1.06 -15.67
N GLU A 29 8.47 2.16 -15.39
CA GLU A 29 9.74 2.17 -14.68
C GLU A 29 9.68 2.97 -13.40
N LEU A 30 10.38 2.49 -12.38
CA LEU A 30 10.51 3.16 -11.09
C LEU A 30 11.95 3.02 -10.64
N VAL A 31 12.52 4.11 -10.12
CA VAL A 31 13.86 4.09 -9.52
C VAL A 31 13.72 3.95 -8.01
N VAL A 32 14.56 3.12 -7.44
CA VAL A 32 14.63 2.83 -6.01
C VAL A 32 16.03 3.16 -5.52
N ASP A 33 16.15 3.80 -4.37
CA ASP A 33 17.45 4.07 -3.78
C ASP A 33 17.51 3.71 -2.29
N MET A 34 18.72 3.46 -1.81
CA MET A 34 19.00 3.10 -0.43
C MET A 34 19.73 4.22 0.32
N TYR A 35 19.67 5.43 -0.18
CA TYR A 35 20.30 6.57 0.47
C TYR A 35 19.69 6.85 1.84
N ALA A 36 20.48 7.47 2.69
CA ALA A 36 20.02 7.98 3.98
C ALA A 36 18.92 9.04 3.75
N ARG A 37 18.07 9.22 4.76
CA ARG A 37 16.87 10.07 4.68
C ARG A 37 17.16 11.46 4.11
N ASP A 38 18.25 12.10 4.52
CA ASP A 38 18.60 13.45 4.09
C ASP A 38 19.12 13.53 2.65
N LYS A 39 19.50 12.40 2.07
CA LYS A 39 20.03 12.31 0.70
C LYS A 39 19.13 11.54 -0.24
N LYS A 40 17.96 11.17 0.23
CA LYS A 40 17.04 10.33 -0.52
C LYS A 40 16.46 11.06 -1.73
N GLU A 41 16.45 10.39 -2.88
CA GLU A 41 15.89 10.90 -4.12
C GLU A 41 14.66 10.10 -4.56
N ASN A 42 14.53 8.87 -4.10
CA ASN A 42 13.46 7.94 -4.49
C ASN A 42 13.01 7.16 -3.27
N LEU A 43 11.97 6.35 -3.42
CA LEU A 43 11.53 5.49 -2.34
C LEU A 43 12.47 4.31 -2.16
N SER A 44 12.60 3.87 -0.92
CA SER A 44 13.33 2.64 -0.59
C SER A 44 12.43 1.41 -0.78
N PRO A 45 12.99 0.20 -0.83
CA PRO A 45 12.17 -1.03 -0.90
C PRO A 45 11.15 -1.15 0.21
N MET A 46 11.49 -0.79 1.44
CA MET A 46 10.56 -0.87 2.57
C MET A 46 9.45 0.19 2.47
N GLU A 47 9.76 1.37 1.94
CA GLU A 47 8.75 2.38 1.65
C GLU A 47 7.83 1.95 0.52
N LEU A 48 8.35 1.23 -0.47
CA LEU A 48 7.54 0.68 -1.56
C LEU A 48 6.57 -0.38 -1.04
N LEU A 49 7.00 -1.23 -0.13
CA LEU A 49 6.12 -2.24 0.46
C LEU A 49 4.98 -1.57 1.25
N LEU A 50 5.30 -0.55 2.02
CA LEU A 50 4.30 0.23 2.77
C LEU A 50 3.33 0.92 1.82
N SER A 51 3.85 1.51 0.74
CA SER A 51 3.03 2.15 -0.30
C SER A 51 2.12 1.14 -0.99
N ALA A 52 2.63 -0.05 -1.25
CA ALA A 52 1.89 -1.11 -1.93
C ALA A 52 0.68 -1.56 -1.10
N VAL A 53 0.83 -1.82 0.18
CA VAL A 53 -0.29 -2.24 1.03
C VAL A 53 -1.31 -1.11 1.18
N THR A 54 -0.86 0.13 1.32
CA THR A 54 -1.72 1.30 1.46
C THR A 54 -2.59 1.51 0.22
N THR A 55 -1.98 1.46 -0.96
CA THR A 55 -2.68 1.64 -2.23
C THR A 55 -3.59 0.46 -2.56
N CYS A 56 -3.13 -0.74 -2.35
CA CYS A 56 -3.90 -1.95 -2.63
C CYS A 56 -5.20 -1.96 -1.82
N ALA A 57 -5.12 -1.65 -0.53
CA ALA A 57 -6.30 -1.57 0.33
C ALA A 57 -7.20 -0.40 -0.08
N ALA A 58 -6.63 0.75 -0.48
CA ALA A 58 -7.41 1.90 -0.96
C ALA A 58 -8.27 1.53 -2.17
N VAL A 59 -7.72 0.78 -3.13
CA VAL A 59 -8.47 0.32 -4.31
C VAL A 59 -9.70 -0.47 -3.89
N GLU A 60 -9.56 -1.36 -2.91
CA GLU A 60 -10.66 -2.16 -2.40
C GLU A 60 -11.71 -1.31 -1.67
N VAL A 61 -11.25 -0.36 -0.86
CA VAL A 61 -12.15 0.56 -0.14
C VAL A 61 -12.99 1.37 -1.13
N VAL A 62 -12.37 1.95 -2.14
CA VAL A 62 -13.06 2.73 -3.17
C VAL A 62 -14.08 1.85 -3.91
N SER A 63 -13.71 0.63 -4.25
CA SER A 63 -14.61 -0.33 -4.88
C SER A 63 -15.85 -0.60 -4.02
N MET A 64 -15.66 -0.80 -2.73
CA MET A 64 -16.77 -1.06 -1.81
C MET A 64 -17.68 0.16 -1.63
N ILE A 65 -17.11 1.36 -1.56
CA ILE A 65 -17.88 2.62 -1.49
C ILE A 65 -18.80 2.73 -2.71
N LYS A 66 -18.24 2.51 -3.91
CA LYS A 66 -18.98 2.59 -5.16
C LYS A 66 -20.05 1.50 -5.27
N LYS A 67 -19.75 0.27 -4.85
CA LYS A 67 -20.72 -0.83 -4.85
C LYS A 67 -21.89 -0.57 -3.90
N ARG A 68 -21.61 0.10 -2.79
CA ARG A 68 -22.64 0.52 -1.82
C ARG A 68 -23.42 1.74 -2.32
N ARG A 69 -23.04 2.29 -3.47
CA ARG A 69 -23.66 3.49 -4.07
C ARG A 69 -23.56 4.72 -3.18
N ARG A 70 -22.49 4.80 -2.40
CA ARG A 70 -22.16 6.01 -1.67
C ARG A 70 -21.39 6.96 -2.57
N ASP A 71 -21.50 8.24 -2.28
CA ASP A 71 -20.72 9.26 -2.96
C ASP A 71 -19.23 9.04 -2.68
N PHE A 72 -18.41 9.17 -3.71
CA PHE A 72 -16.96 9.10 -3.57
C PHE A 72 -16.33 10.26 -4.33
N LYS A 73 -15.63 11.14 -3.64
CA LYS A 73 -14.93 12.27 -4.24
C LYS A 73 -13.42 12.11 -4.23
N ASP A 74 -12.84 11.63 -3.13
CA ASP A 74 -11.40 11.53 -2.98
C ASP A 74 -11.03 10.59 -1.85
N ILE A 75 -9.81 10.05 -1.93
CA ILE A 75 -9.20 9.29 -0.84
C ILE A 75 -7.71 9.62 -0.77
N LYS A 76 -7.24 9.89 0.44
CA LYS A 76 -5.83 10.07 0.74
C LYS A 76 -5.48 9.16 1.90
N ALA A 77 -4.19 8.91 2.09
CA ALA A 77 -3.74 8.10 3.20
C ALA A 77 -2.39 8.56 3.70
N GLU A 78 -2.17 8.33 4.99
CA GLU A 78 -0.88 8.46 5.65
C GLU A 78 -0.60 7.13 6.31
N SER A 79 0.59 6.58 6.08
CA SER A 79 0.97 5.28 6.60
C SER A 79 2.33 5.37 7.29
N SER A 80 2.47 4.61 8.34
CA SER A 80 3.74 4.45 9.05
C SER A 80 3.97 2.98 9.37
N GLY A 81 5.24 2.61 9.51
CA GLY A 81 5.60 1.25 9.86
C GLY A 81 6.68 1.25 10.93
N VAL A 82 6.55 0.36 11.89
CA VAL A 82 7.56 0.12 12.93
C VAL A 82 8.32 -1.15 12.56
N ARG A 83 9.62 -1.00 12.33
CA ARG A 83 10.48 -2.10 11.91
C ARG A 83 11.11 -2.80 13.11
N ALA A 84 11.45 -4.09 12.92
CA ALA A 84 12.24 -4.82 13.89
C ALA A 84 13.62 -4.17 14.05
N ASP A 85 14.19 -4.28 15.24
CA ASP A 85 15.48 -3.67 15.56
C ASP A 85 16.68 -4.55 15.23
N THR A 86 16.44 -5.79 14.77
CA THR A 86 17.46 -6.72 14.31
C THR A 86 17.13 -7.20 12.89
N HIS A 87 18.16 -7.55 12.13
CA HIS A 87 17.95 -8.10 10.80
C HIS A 87 17.30 -9.49 10.82
N PRO A 88 16.38 -9.76 9.86
CA PRO A 88 15.85 -8.83 8.91
C PRO A 88 14.89 -7.82 9.56
N MET A 89 15.05 -6.55 9.21
CA MET A 89 14.27 -5.46 9.82
C MET A 89 12.91 -5.33 9.15
N TYR A 90 12.07 -6.34 9.32
CA TYR A 90 10.71 -6.39 8.80
C TYR A 90 9.78 -5.42 9.57
N TYR A 91 8.60 -5.15 9.01
CA TYR A 91 7.59 -4.39 9.74
C TYR A 91 6.95 -5.25 10.84
N LYS A 92 7.10 -4.83 12.08
CA LYS A 92 6.39 -5.41 13.22
C LYS A 92 4.95 -4.88 13.26
N GLU A 93 4.76 -3.62 12.85
CA GLU A 93 3.49 -2.94 12.91
C GLU A 93 3.39 -1.98 11.74
N ILE A 94 2.22 -1.90 11.13
CA ILE A 94 1.87 -0.95 10.09
C ILE A 94 0.61 -0.23 10.53
N ASN A 95 0.63 1.10 10.46
CA ASN A 95 -0.51 1.95 10.80
C ASN A 95 -0.90 2.77 9.59
N ILE A 96 -2.15 2.66 9.17
CA ILE A 96 -2.67 3.36 7.99
C ILE A 96 -3.87 4.19 8.40
N LYS A 97 -3.83 5.48 8.07
CA LYS A 97 -4.97 6.38 8.24
C LYS A 97 -5.47 6.78 6.87
N TYR A 98 -6.73 6.48 6.57
CA TYR A 98 -7.39 6.93 5.34
C TYR A 98 -8.20 8.18 5.60
N ILE A 99 -8.13 9.12 4.66
CA ILE A 99 -8.92 10.35 4.66
C ILE A 99 -9.82 10.27 3.44
N ILE A 100 -11.12 10.08 3.67
CA ILE A 100 -12.10 9.82 2.60
C ILE A 100 -13.03 11.02 2.49
N HIS A 101 -13.15 11.55 1.28
CA HIS A 101 -14.09 12.61 0.99
C HIS A 101 -15.36 12.00 0.38
N SER A 102 -16.46 12.09 1.11
CA SER A 102 -17.76 11.55 0.72
C SER A 102 -18.87 12.33 1.43
N ASP A 103 -19.96 12.60 0.71
CA ASP A 103 -21.10 13.31 1.27
C ASP A 103 -21.96 12.42 2.18
N ASP A 104 -22.00 11.11 1.94
CA ASP A 104 -22.95 10.23 2.61
C ASP A 104 -22.40 8.92 3.15
N LEU A 105 -21.12 8.65 3.00
CA LEU A 105 -20.49 7.46 3.58
C LEU A 105 -20.58 7.54 5.11
N LYS A 106 -21.07 6.47 5.72
CA LYS A 106 -21.21 6.41 7.18
C LYS A 106 -19.91 5.93 7.83
N GLU A 107 -19.67 6.36 9.05
CA GLU A 107 -18.45 5.98 9.78
C GLU A 107 -18.33 4.48 9.97
N ASN A 108 -19.42 3.79 10.31
CA ASN A 108 -19.41 2.34 10.45
C ASN A 108 -19.13 1.63 9.13
N GLU A 109 -19.56 2.21 8.01
CA GLU A 109 -19.25 1.66 6.68
C GLU A 109 -17.77 1.84 6.36
N ALA A 110 -17.22 3.02 6.62
CA ALA A 110 -15.79 3.29 6.40
C ALA A 110 -14.91 2.33 7.20
N ASP A 111 -15.20 2.19 8.48
CA ASP A 111 -14.45 1.28 9.35
C ASP A 111 -14.51 -0.17 8.83
N ARG A 112 -15.70 -0.61 8.48
CA ARG A 112 -15.92 -1.96 7.96
C ARG A 112 -15.18 -2.19 6.63
N PHE A 113 -15.27 -1.24 5.71
CA PHE A 113 -14.65 -1.37 4.38
C PHE A 113 -13.12 -1.43 4.49
N ILE A 114 -12.54 -0.55 5.31
CA ILE A 114 -11.10 -0.55 5.52
C ILE A 114 -10.65 -1.85 6.19
N GLY A 115 -11.37 -2.28 7.22
CA GLY A 115 -11.07 -3.53 7.91
C GLY A 115 -11.12 -4.73 6.98
N LEU A 116 -12.15 -4.84 6.14
CA LEU A 116 -12.28 -5.92 5.15
C LEU A 116 -11.19 -5.84 4.08
N ALA A 117 -10.87 -4.63 3.61
CA ALA A 117 -9.82 -4.44 2.63
C ALA A 117 -8.48 -4.98 3.15
N LEU A 118 -8.12 -4.62 4.37
CA LEU A 118 -6.83 -4.99 4.94
C LEU A 118 -6.75 -6.46 5.36
N THR A 119 -7.86 -7.06 5.83
CA THR A 119 -7.84 -8.42 6.37
C THR A 119 -8.22 -9.49 5.36
N LYS A 120 -8.99 -9.13 4.34
CA LYS A 120 -9.59 -10.14 3.45
C LYS A 120 -9.27 -9.95 1.97
N TYR A 121 -9.27 -8.70 1.47
CA TYR A 121 -9.25 -8.47 0.04
C TYR A 121 -7.92 -7.94 -0.50
N CYS A 122 -7.07 -7.35 0.32
CA CYS A 122 -5.80 -6.79 -0.13
C CYS A 122 -4.79 -7.91 -0.40
N SER A 123 -4.47 -8.12 -1.68
CA SER A 123 -3.49 -9.14 -2.09
C SER A 123 -2.09 -8.86 -1.53
N VAL A 124 -1.70 -7.60 -1.47
CA VAL A 124 -0.42 -7.20 -0.88
C VAL A 124 -0.41 -7.50 0.61
N GLY A 125 -1.49 -7.14 1.32
CA GLY A 125 -1.63 -7.43 2.74
C GLY A 125 -1.54 -8.93 3.03
N SER A 126 -2.13 -9.75 2.17
CA SER A 126 -2.06 -11.21 2.29
C SER A 126 -0.68 -11.78 2.01
N SER A 127 0.20 -10.99 1.40
CA SER A 127 1.58 -11.39 1.07
C SER A 127 2.58 -10.94 2.13
N ILE A 128 2.16 -10.15 3.10
CA ILE A 128 2.98 -9.71 4.23
C ILE A 128 2.99 -10.84 5.28
N ARG A 129 4.08 -10.93 6.04
CA ARG A 129 4.18 -11.93 7.11
C ARG A 129 3.01 -11.76 8.09
N LYS A 130 2.51 -12.89 8.59
CA LYS A 130 1.26 -12.93 9.35
C LYS A 130 1.33 -12.29 10.74
N ASP A 131 2.50 -12.19 11.31
CA ASP A 131 2.69 -11.59 12.63
C ASP A 131 2.90 -10.07 12.59
N THR A 132 2.91 -9.47 11.40
CA THR A 132 2.87 -8.01 11.28
C THR A 132 1.49 -7.51 11.68
N LYS A 133 1.44 -6.65 12.69
CA LYS A 133 0.19 -6.06 13.15
C LYS A 133 -0.16 -4.89 12.24
N VAL A 134 -1.34 -4.94 11.61
CA VAL A 134 -1.83 -3.87 10.73
C VAL A 134 -3.02 -3.20 11.39
N ASN A 135 -2.87 -1.92 11.67
CA ASN A 135 -3.92 -1.10 12.30
C ASN A 135 -4.42 -0.06 11.31
N HIS A 136 -5.67 0.33 11.44
CA HIS A 136 -6.21 1.38 10.61
C HIS A 136 -6.98 2.42 11.43
N SER A 137 -7.07 3.60 10.88
CA SER A 137 -7.95 4.67 11.33
C SER A 137 -8.44 5.42 10.11
N PHE A 138 -9.38 6.32 10.29
CA PHE A 138 -9.92 7.08 9.18
C PHE A 138 -10.53 8.39 9.63
N GLU A 139 -10.72 9.27 8.65
CA GLU A 139 -11.43 10.53 8.78
C GLU A 139 -12.29 10.68 7.54
N ILE A 140 -13.54 11.08 7.71
CA ILE A 140 -14.45 11.38 6.60
C ILE A 140 -14.60 12.89 6.50
N ILE A 141 -14.33 13.42 5.30
CA ILE A 141 -14.54 14.82 4.96
C ILE A 141 -15.83 14.93 4.17
N ARG A 142 -16.68 15.87 4.57
CA ARG A 142 -18.00 16.10 3.91
C ARG A 142 -17.94 17.19 2.84
#